data_db84797f99e6a06f7e58fee429285e54
#
_entry.id   db84797f99e6a06f7e58fee429285e54
#
_cell.length_a   1.000
_cell.length_b   1.000
_cell.length_c   1.000
_cell.angle_alpha   90.00
_cell.angle_beta   90.00
_cell.angle_gamma   90.00
#
_symmetry.space_group_name_H-M   'P 1'
#
loop_
_entity.id
_entity.type
_entity.pdbx_description
1 polymer ?
#
loop_
_entity_poly.entity_id
_entity_poly.type
_entity_poly.pdbx_seq_one_letter_code
_entity_poly.pdbx_strand_id
1 'polypeptide(L)'
;MRNKFFNFIGIVFFLTFEATAQPEQGKDYQLIPPDLIEGQSITEVFGYWCNACFSFESTVQKMREQREGVNIVQIPAGNEVYARLYYTIIALDLGEEAHLNVYKDIQLLRKNLSSENDILEFAKRHGYDDTRFMNVYNSFGIGIKAQNALRTVRALANAGVLEGVPTIVINGKYKFRRTGDVQRNIDNMLFLYDN
;
A
#
# COMPACT_ATOMS: atom_id res chain seq x y z
N MET A 1 -51.64 35.68 44.40
CA MET A 1 -50.35 35.00 44.34
C MET A 1 -50.44 33.89 43.31
N ARG A 2 -49.81 34.01 42.18
CA ARG A 2 -49.95 33.06 41.07
C ARG A 2 -48.60 32.47 40.78
N ASN A 3 -48.36 31.25 41.28
CA ASN A 3 -47.12 30.49 41.05
C ASN A 3 -47.04 30.03 39.59
N LYS A 4 -46.02 30.49 38.88
CA LYS A 4 -45.64 29.97 37.56
C LYS A 4 -44.65 28.82 37.78
N PHE A 5 -45.11 27.59 37.53
CA PHE A 5 -44.20 26.43 37.40
C PHE A 5 -43.50 26.51 36.05
N PHE A 6 -42.19 26.68 36.08
CA PHE A 6 -41.31 26.58 34.90
C PHE A 6 -40.94 25.12 34.71
N ASN A 7 -41.55 24.47 33.70
CA ASN A 7 -41.14 23.12 33.30
C ASN A 7 -39.86 23.23 32.48
N PHE A 8 -38.76 22.76 33.07
CA PHE A 8 -37.49 22.60 32.39
C PHE A 8 -37.49 21.24 31.66
N ILE A 9 -37.76 21.21 30.35
CA ILE A 9 -37.62 20.01 29.52
C ILE A 9 -36.12 19.88 29.18
N GLY A 10 -35.44 19.01 29.93
CA GLY A 10 -34.07 18.62 29.63
C GLY A 10 -34.03 17.77 28.33
N ILE A 11 -33.54 18.33 27.26
CA ILE A 11 -33.25 17.55 26.05
C ILE A 11 -32.00 16.71 26.34
N VAL A 12 -32.20 15.41 26.54
CA VAL A 12 -31.08 14.44 26.60
C VAL A 12 -30.63 14.14 25.19
N PHE A 13 -29.49 14.68 24.82
CA PHE A 13 -28.83 14.36 23.55
C PHE A 13 -28.20 12.98 23.67
N PHE A 14 -28.82 11.96 23.11
CA PHE A 14 -28.21 10.65 22.95
C PHE A 14 -27.16 10.77 21.83
N LEU A 15 -25.87 10.89 22.18
CA LEU A 15 -24.76 10.65 21.28
C LEU A 15 -24.77 9.16 20.95
N THR A 16 -25.33 8.79 19.80
CA THR A 16 -25.15 7.46 19.22
C THR A 16 -23.70 7.37 18.76
N PHE A 17 -22.88 6.73 19.58
CA PHE A 17 -21.54 6.29 19.17
C PHE A 17 -21.77 5.14 18.18
N GLU A 18 -21.61 5.38 16.89
CA GLU A 18 -21.54 4.31 15.91
C GLU A 18 -20.25 3.53 16.21
N ALA A 19 -20.38 2.42 16.93
CA ALA A 19 -19.29 1.47 17.13
C ALA A 19 -18.98 0.86 15.75
N THR A 20 -17.93 1.32 15.08
CA THR A 20 -17.39 0.62 13.92
C THR A 20 -17.06 -0.80 14.35
N ALA A 21 -17.69 -1.79 13.70
CA ALA A 21 -17.48 -3.19 14.02
C ALA A 21 -15.99 -3.52 13.80
N GLN A 22 -15.34 -4.06 14.84
CA GLN A 22 -13.94 -4.48 14.75
C GLN A 22 -13.76 -5.57 13.68
N PRO A 23 -12.60 -5.63 13.01
CA PRO A 23 -12.34 -6.65 12.01
C PRO A 23 -12.32 -8.06 12.63
N GLU A 24 -12.93 -9.02 11.93
CA GLU A 24 -13.11 -10.40 12.39
C GLU A 24 -12.15 -11.35 11.65
N GLN A 25 -11.51 -12.25 12.42
CA GLN A 25 -10.69 -13.33 11.83
C GLN A 25 -11.56 -14.27 10.99
N GLY A 26 -11.05 -14.67 9.83
CA GLY A 26 -11.73 -15.53 8.87
C GLY A 26 -12.65 -14.77 7.89
N LYS A 27 -13.08 -13.56 8.25
CA LYS A 27 -13.91 -12.69 7.43
C LYS A 27 -13.10 -11.52 6.84
N ASP A 28 -12.55 -10.69 7.70
CA ASP A 28 -11.81 -9.48 7.31
C ASP A 28 -10.29 -9.73 7.22
N TYR A 29 -9.77 -10.73 7.93
CA TYR A 29 -8.36 -11.12 7.88
C TYR A 29 -8.14 -12.60 8.22
N GLN A 30 -6.93 -13.09 7.88
CA GLN A 30 -6.42 -14.40 8.27
C GLN A 30 -5.06 -14.24 8.95
N LEU A 31 -4.74 -15.11 9.90
CA LEU A 31 -3.40 -15.19 10.44
C LEU A 31 -2.46 -15.86 9.43
N ILE A 32 -1.24 -15.37 9.36
CA ILE A 32 -0.19 -15.94 8.51
C ILE A 32 0.94 -16.52 9.37
N PRO A 33 1.79 -17.41 8.82
CA PRO A 33 2.98 -17.86 9.50
C PRO A 33 3.88 -16.69 9.90
N PRO A 34 4.55 -16.76 11.07
CA PRO A 34 5.48 -15.72 11.52
C PRO A 34 6.71 -15.60 10.60
N ASP A 35 7.50 -14.56 10.79
CA ASP A 35 8.83 -14.34 10.20
C ASP A 35 8.86 -14.17 8.67
N LEU A 36 7.70 -13.96 8.04
CA LEU A 36 7.63 -13.66 6.60
C LEU A 36 7.81 -12.17 6.29
N ILE A 37 7.33 -11.31 7.17
CA ILE A 37 7.47 -9.85 7.12
C ILE A 37 7.71 -9.37 8.55
N GLU A 38 8.77 -8.60 8.74
CA GLU A 38 9.15 -8.09 10.05
C GLU A 38 8.64 -6.68 10.31
N GLY A 39 8.41 -6.38 11.59
CA GLY A 39 8.09 -5.03 12.08
C GLY A 39 6.63 -4.63 11.93
N GLN A 40 6.30 -3.50 12.55
CA GLN A 40 4.98 -2.89 12.48
C GLN A 40 4.83 -2.15 11.15
N SER A 41 3.96 -2.63 10.28
CA SER A 41 3.70 -2.04 8.96
C SER A 41 2.37 -2.50 8.38
N ILE A 42 1.82 -1.69 7.46
CA ILE A 42 0.85 -2.15 6.48
C ILE A 42 1.66 -2.42 5.20
N THR A 43 1.91 -3.67 4.90
CA THR A 43 2.72 -4.08 3.75
C THR A 43 1.82 -4.49 2.59
N GLU A 44 1.97 -3.82 1.46
CA GLU A 44 1.34 -4.19 0.20
C GLU A 44 2.36 -4.91 -0.69
N VAL A 45 2.06 -6.13 -1.13
CA VAL A 45 2.74 -6.74 -2.28
C VAL A 45 1.97 -6.38 -3.54
N PHE A 46 2.60 -5.67 -4.45
CA PHE A 46 1.95 -5.10 -5.63
C PHE A 46 2.64 -5.49 -6.95
N GLY A 47 1.96 -5.26 -8.08
CA GLY A 47 2.55 -5.39 -9.41
C GLY A 47 2.12 -4.26 -10.34
N TYR A 48 3.05 -3.68 -11.08
CA TYR A 48 2.76 -2.59 -12.01
C TYR A 48 1.78 -2.96 -13.14
N TRP A 49 1.66 -4.26 -13.47
CA TRP A 49 0.67 -4.77 -14.43
C TRP A 49 -0.73 -4.97 -13.83
N CYS A 50 -0.86 -4.85 -12.51
CA CYS A 50 -2.08 -5.16 -11.77
C CYS A 50 -2.99 -3.93 -11.67
N ASN A 51 -4.13 -3.97 -12.35
CA ASN A 51 -5.11 -2.87 -12.32
C ASN A 51 -5.69 -2.62 -10.91
N ALA A 52 -5.89 -3.69 -10.12
CA ALA A 52 -6.37 -3.58 -8.75
C ALA A 52 -5.33 -2.94 -7.82
N CYS A 53 -4.02 -3.12 -8.10
CA CYS A 53 -2.93 -2.43 -7.39
C CYS A 53 -2.93 -0.94 -7.73
N PHE A 54 -3.04 -0.60 -9.02
CA PHE A 54 -3.15 0.80 -9.43
C PHE A 54 -4.33 1.52 -8.77
N SER A 55 -5.49 0.86 -8.70
CA SER A 55 -6.66 1.41 -7.99
C SER A 55 -6.45 1.53 -6.47
N PHE A 56 -5.61 0.66 -5.89
CA PHE A 56 -5.34 0.66 -4.45
C PHE A 56 -4.45 1.83 -4.00
N GLU A 57 -3.69 2.45 -4.90
CA GLU A 57 -2.85 3.62 -4.59
C GLU A 57 -3.64 4.76 -3.96
N SER A 58 -4.88 4.99 -4.42
CA SER A 58 -5.77 5.98 -3.79
C SER A 58 -6.14 5.64 -2.34
N THR A 59 -6.17 4.35 -1.99
CA THR A 59 -6.39 3.89 -0.61
C THR A 59 -5.13 4.11 0.23
N VAL A 60 -3.95 3.84 -0.32
CA VAL A 60 -2.65 4.12 0.32
C VAL A 60 -2.53 5.60 0.66
N GLN A 61 -2.84 6.48 -0.29
CA GLN A 61 -2.82 7.92 -0.07
C GLN A 61 -3.77 8.34 1.06
N LYS A 62 -5.01 7.89 1.03
CA LYS A 62 -6.00 8.20 2.08
C LYS A 62 -5.57 7.69 3.46
N MET A 63 -4.93 6.53 3.56
CA MET A 63 -4.40 6.03 4.84
C MET A 63 -3.31 6.97 5.39
N ARG A 64 -2.41 7.46 4.54
CA ARG A 64 -1.38 8.43 4.94
C ARG A 64 -1.98 9.76 5.41
N GLU A 65 -3.06 10.22 4.75
CA GLU A 65 -3.78 11.43 5.13
C GLU A 65 -4.54 11.28 6.45
N GLN A 66 -5.15 10.10 6.69
CA GLN A 66 -5.94 9.84 7.89
C GLN A 66 -5.11 9.50 9.13
N ARG A 67 -3.92 8.93 8.93
CA ARG A 67 -3.05 8.50 10.02
C ARG A 67 -1.61 8.94 9.77
N GLU A 68 -1.22 10.07 10.37
CA GLU A 68 0.16 10.54 10.34
C GLU A 68 1.11 9.48 10.97
N GLY A 69 2.24 9.25 10.32
CA GLY A 69 3.25 8.30 10.79
C GLY A 69 2.92 6.82 10.59
N VAL A 70 1.81 6.48 9.91
CA VAL A 70 1.56 5.09 9.52
C VAL A 70 2.67 4.57 8.61
N ASN A 71 3.26 3.43 8.99
CA ASN A 71 4.32 2.80 8.19
C ASN A 71 3.69 1.93 7.10
N ILE A 72 3.60 2.45 5.89
CA ILE A 72 3.13 1.72 4.71
C ILE A 72 4.34 1.31 3.88
N VAL A 73 4.54 0.01 3.72
CA VAL A 73 5.62 -0.60 2.94
C VAL A 73 5.03 -1.21 1.68
N GLN A 74 5.60 -0.88 0.53
CA GLN A 74 5.21 -1.48 -0.75
C GLN A 74 6.34 -2.38 -1.27
N ILE A 75 6.01 -3.63 -1.62
CA ILE A 75 6.96 -4.63 -2.11
C ILE A 75 6.59 -4.96 -3.56
N PRO A 76 7.44 -4.60 -4.53
CA PRO A 76 7.18 -4.89 -5.92
C PRO A 76 7.33 -6.38 -6.22
N ALA A 77 6.27 -6.98 -6.79
CA ALA A 77 6.28 -8.32 -7.34
C ALA A 77 6.69 -8.31 -8.83
N GLY A 78 6.82 -9.49 -9.43
CA GLY A 78 7.13 -9.69 -10.84
C GLY A 78 8.59 -9.98 -11.08
N ASN A 79 9.29 -9.11 -11.79
CA ASN A 79 10.67 -9.30 -12.17
C ASN A 79 11.62 -8.25 -11.56
N GLU A 80 12.92 -8.46 -11.75
CA GLU A 80 13.95 -7.57 -11.21
C GLU A 80 13.87 -6.16 -11.80
N VAL A 81 13.44 -5.99 -13.04
CA VAL A 81 13.32 -4.68 -13.71
C VAL A 81 12.31 -3.80 -12.96
N TYR A 82 11.13 -4.32 -12.64
CA TYR A 82 10.12 -3.59 -11.89
C TYR A 82 10.55 -3.29 -10.47
N ALA A 83 11.22 -4.25 -9.82
CA ALA A 83 11.72 -4.03 -8.46
C ALA A 83 12.83 -2.97 -8.43
N ARG A 84 13.78 -3.00 -9.36
CA ARG A 84 14.79 -1.95 -9.50
C ARG A 84 14.16 -0.60 -9.79
N LEU A 85 13.20 -0.52 -10.71
CA LEU A 85 12.51 0.71 -11.06
C LEU A 85 11.84 1.34 -9.83
N TYR A 86 11.08 0.56 -9.07
CA TYR A 86 10.43 1.01 -7.84
C TYR A 86 11.44 1.57 -6.84
N TYR A 87 12.50 0.81 -6.52
CA TYR A 87 13.50 1.26 -5.56
C TYR A 87 14.37 2.42 -6.07
N THR A 88 14.49 2.60 -7.37
CA THR A 88 15.13 3.78 -7.96
C THR A 88 14.29 5.04 -7.71
N ILE A 89 12.97 4.96 -7.93
CA ILE A 89 12.04 6.05 -7.65
C ILE A 89 12.13 6.47 -6.18
N ILE A 90 12.13 5.50 -5.27
CA ILE A 90 12.27 5.76 -3.82
C ILE A 90 13.64 6.35 -3.49
N ALA A 91 14.73 5.81 -4.04
CA ALA A 91 16.09 6.28 -3.74
C ALA A 91 16.38 7.69 -4.27
N LEU A 92 15.70 8.10 -5.32
CA LEU A 92 15.79 9.45 -5.90
C LEU A 92 14.79 10.44 -5.31
N ASP A 93 13.92 9.97 -4.39
CA ASP A 93 12.85 10.75 -3.76
C ASP A 93 11.95 11.45 -4.80
N LEU A 94 11.59 10.71 -5.86
CA LEU A 94 10.75 11.24 -6.94
C LEU A 94 9.26 11.29 -6.58
N GLY A 95 8.90 10.80 -5.41
CA GLY A 95 7.55 10.88 -4.86
C GLY A 95 6.55 9.92 -5.50
N GLU A 96 5.31 10.06 -5.06
CA GLU A 96 4.18 9.22 -5.46
C GLU A 96 3.83 9.37 -6.95
N GLU A 97 3.97 10.58 -7.49
CA GLU A 97 3.67 10.84 -8.89
C GLU A 97 4.53 9.97 -9.83
N ALA A 98 5.83 9.82 -9.53
CA ALA A 98 6.71 8.97 -10.32
C ALA A 98 6.31 7.49 -10.26
N HIS A 99 5.87 7.02 -9.09
CA HIS A 99 5.32 5.69 -8.92
C HIS A 99 4.04 5.48 -9.75
N LEU A 100 3.11 6.42 -9.70
CA LEU A 100 1.88 6.39 -10.49
C LEU A 100 2.15 6.48 -12.00
N ASN A 101 3.20 7.18 -12.43
CA ASN A 101 3.58 7.28 -13.84
C ASN A 101 4.00 5.91 -14.40
N VAL A 102 4.62 5.03 -13.60
CA VAL A 102 4.92 3.65 -14.03
C VAL A 102 3.63 2.88 -14.32
N TYR A 103 2.64 2.96 -13.43
CA TYR A 103 1.33 2.34 -13.67
C TYR A 103 0.66 2.87 -14.93
N LYS A 104 0.64 4.21 -15.11
CA LYS A 104 0.05 4.85 -16.29
C LYS A 104 0.74 4.41 -17.59
N ASP A 105 2.07 4.38 -17.60
CA ASP A 105 2.83 3.95 -18.77
C ASP A 105 2.50 2.51 -19.17
N ILE A 106 2.49 1.59 -18.21
CA ILE A 106 2.21 0.18 -18.50
C ILE A 106 0.72 -0.04 -18.83
N GLN A 107 -0.19 0.48 -18.03
CA GLN A 107 -1.60 0.10 -18.12
C GLN A 107 -2.40 0.97 -19.07
N LEU A 108 -2.13 2.26 -19.13
CA LEU A 108 -2.88 3.19 -19.98
C LEU A 108 -2.19 3.43 -21.34
N LEU A 109 -0.89 3.69 -21.32
CA LEU A 109 -0.13 3.99 -22.52
C LEU A 109 0.44 2.74 -23.21
N ARG A 110 0.26 1.55 -22.61
CA ARG A 110 0.74 0.25 -23.15
C ARG A 110 2.23 0.23 -23.47
N LYS A 111 3.02 0.99 -22.69
CA LYS A 111 4.47 1.01 -22.85
C LYS A 111 5.08 -0.26 -22.28
N ASN A 112 6.08 -0.77 -22.96
CA ASN A 112 6.90 -1.83 -22.40
C ASN A 112 7.92 -1.21 -21.43
N LEU A 113 8.10 -1.80 -20.25
CA LEU A 113 9.11 -1.44 -19.27
C LEU A 113 9.82 -2.73 -18.80
N SER A 114 10.34 -3.49 -19.76
CA SER A 114 10.93 -4.82 -19.52
C SER A 114 12.43 -4.90 -19.73
N SER A 115 13.04 -3.85 -20.25
CA SER A 115 14.47 -3.75 -20.51
C SER A 115 15.05 -2.46 -19.94
N GLU A 116 16.37 -2.43 -19.77
CA GLU A 116 17.10 -1.24 -19.33
C GLU A 116 16.89 -0.03 -20.25
N ASN A 117 16.80 -0.27 -21.56
CA ASN A 117 16.50 0.78 -22.54
C ASN A 117 15.08 1.34 -22.35
N ASP A 118 14.09 0.50 -22.04
CA ASP A 118 12.72 0.95 -21.74
C ASP A 118 12.71 1.86 -20.49
N ILE A 119 13.54 1.55 -19.49
CA ILE A 119 13.68 2.34 -18.28
C ILE A 119 14.34 3.69 -18.55
N LEU A 120 15.37 3.72 -19.41
CA LEU A 120 15.96 4.98 -19.87
C LEU A 120 14.94 5.86 -20.58
N GLU A 121 14.14 5.29 -21.48
CA GLU A 121 13.09 6.01 -22.18
C GLU A 121 11.94 6.46 -21.24
N PHE A 122 11.66 5.69 -20.19
CA PHE A 122 10.75 6.12 -19.12
C PHE A 122 11.29 7.37 -18.41
N ALA A 123 12.56 7.37 -18.00
CA ALA A 123 13.17 8.51 -17.33
C ALA A 123 13.13 9.78 -18.19
N LYS A 124 13.49 9.67 -19.47
CA LYS A 124 13.44 10.79 -20.44
C LYS A 124 12.03 11.32 -20.64
N ARG A 125 11.04 10.44 -20.83
CA ARG A 125 9.64 10.80 -21.07
C ARG A 125 9.05 11.60 -19.94
N HIS A 126 9.41 11.27 -18.71
CA HIS A 126 8.93 11.95 -17.52
C HIS A 126 9.83 13.09 -17.03
N GLY A 127 10.87 13.44 -17.80
CA GLY A 127 11.76 14.59 -17.53
C GLY A 127 12.68 14.39 -16.33
N TYR A 128 12.95 13.14 -15.94
CA TYR A 128 13.95 12.86 -14.90
C TYR A 128 15.36 12.99 -15.50
N ASP A 129 16.33 13.37 -14.66
CA ASP A 129 17.74 13.31 -15.05
C ASP A 129 18.11 11.87 -15.39
N ASP A 130 18.16 11.56 -16.68
CA ASP A 130 18.29 10.20 -17.18
C ASP A 130 19.64 9.56 -16.79
N THR A 131 20.71 10.33 -16.77
CA THR A 131 22.02 9.86 -16.34
C THR A 131 22.03 9.49 -14.86
N ARG A 132 21.52 10.37 -14.00
CA ARG A 132 21.40 10.12 -12.56
C ARG A 132 20.45 8.96 -12.28
N PHE A 133 19.33 8.90 -13.01
CA PHE A 133 18.33 7.83 -12.86
C PHE A 133 18.95 6.47 -13.16
N MET A 134 19.63 6.33 -14.30
CA MET A 134 20.24 5.07 -14.71
C MET A 134 21.43 4.68 -13.85
N ASN A 135 22.22 5.62 -13.36
CA ASN A 135 23.29 5.35 -12.40
C ASN A 135 22.74 4.76 -11.10
N VAL A 136 21.62 5.29 -10.58
CA VAL A 136 20.96 4.76 -9.39
C VAL A 136 20.32 3.40 -9.70
N TYR A 137 19.58 3.28 -10.80
CA TYR A 137 18.94 2.03 -11.25
C TYR A 137 19.93 0.86 -11.34
N ASN A 138 21.13 1.12 -11.87
CA ASN A 138 22.18 0.12 -12.06
C ASN A 138 23.06 -0.07 -10.82
N SER A 139 22.83 0.70 -9.75
CA SER A 139 23.64 0.58 -8.55
C SER A 139 23.50 -0.79 -7.85
N PHE A 140 24.56 -1.21 -7.19
CA PHE A 140 24.58 -2.44 -6.40
C PHE A 140 23.51 -2.40 -5.27
N GLY A 141 23.34 -1.24 -4.61
CA GLY A 141 22.37 -1.07 -3.53
C GLY A 141 20.92 -1.29 -3.99
N ILE A 142 20.56 -0.79 -5.17
CA ILE A 142 19.23 -1.03 -5.77
C ILE A 142 19.07 -2.52 -6.13
N GLY A 143 20.13 -3.16 -6.65
CA GLY A 143 20.11 -4.59 -6.94
C GLY A 143 19.81 -5.42 -5.71
N ILE A 144 20.45 -5.14 -4.58
CA ILE A 144 20.20 -5.83 -3.30
C ILE A 144 18.75 -5.64 -2.84
N LYS A 145 18.22 -4.40 -2.89
CA LYS A 145 16.82 -4.11 -2.53
C LYS A 145 15.84 -4.89 -3.41
N ALA A 146 16.06 -4.90 -4.72
CA ALA A 146 15.24 -5.64 -5.67
C ALA A 146 15.24 -7.15 -5.40
N GLN A 147 16.42 -7.74 -5.17
CA GLN A 147 16.53 -9.17 -4.85
C GLN A 147 15.89 -9.52 -3.50
N ASN A 148 16.01 -8.65 -2.49
CA ASN A 148 15.33 -8.84 -1.20
C ASN A 148 13.82 -8.84 -1.37
N ALA A 149 13.25 -7.87 -2.10
CA ALA A 149 11.83 -7.84 -2.40
C ALA A 149 11.36 -9.13 -3.08
N LEU A 150 12.06 -9.59 -4.12
CA LEU A 150 11.71 -10.81 -4.82
C LEU A 150 11.86 -12.07 -3.96
N ARG A 151 12.78 -12.08 -2.99
CA ARG A 151 12.86 -13.17 -1.99
C ARG A 151 11.65 -13.17 -1.06
N THR A 152 11.26 -12.01 -0.54
CA THR A 152 10.05 -11.87 0.30
C THR A 152 8.80 -12.31 -0.47
N VAL A 153 8.64 -11.86 -1.72
CA VAL A 153 7.53 -12.29 -2.59
C VAL A 153 7.48 -13.82 -2.74
N ARG A 154 8.63 -14.46 -2.98
CA ARG A 154 8.71 -15.94 -3.08
C ARG A 154 8.41 -16.62 -1.74
N ALA A 155 8.89 -16.09 -0.62
CA ALA A 155 8.59 -16.65 0.71
C ALA A 155 7.09 -16.61 1.01
N LEU A 156 6.43 -15.48 0.74
CA LEU A 156 4.98 -15.33 0.89
C LEU A 156 4.19 -16.28 -0.02
N ALA A 157 4.64 -16.47 -1.25
CA ALA A 157 4.01 -17.39 -2.19
C ALA A 157 4.16 -18.84 -1.74
N ASN A 158 5.36 -19.27 -1.31
CA ASN A 158 5.62 -20.62 -0.80
C ASN A 158 4.83 -20.92 0.48
N ALA A 159 4.58 -19.91 1.31
CA ALA A 159 3.75 -20.04 2.50
C ALA A 159 2.23 -19.99 2.23
N GLY A 160 1.80 -19.87 0.97
CA GLY A 160 0.38 -19.75 0.60
C GLY A 160 -0.27 -18.43 0.99
N VAL A 161 0.54 -17.44 1.37
CA VAL A 161 0.04 -16.10 1.74
C VAL A 161 -0.22 -15.24 0.50
N LEU A 162 0.70 -15.28 -0.47
CA LEU A 162 0.57 -14.54 -1.73
C LEU A 162 -0.10 -15.43 -2.79
N GLU A 163 -1.39 -15.24 -3.00
CA GLU A 163 -2.19 -15.90 -4.05
C GLU A 163 -2.37 -15.02 -5.29
N GLY A 164 -2.07 -13.75 -5.17
CA GLY A 164 -2.17 -12.72 -6.21
C GLY A 164 -1.82 -11.34 -5.66
N VAL A 165 -1.91 -10.32 -6.51
CA VAL A 165 -1.66 -8.93 -6.12
C VAL A 165 -2.89 -8.06 -6.36
N PRO A 166 -3.15 -7.05 -5.51
CA PRO A 166 -2.43 -6.73 -4.31
C PRO A 166 -2.72 -7.71 -3.16
N THR A 167 -1.68 -8.11 -2.44
CA THR A 167 -1.81 -8.81 -1.15
C THR A 167 -1.38 -7.85 -0.04
N ILE A 168 -2.20 -7.70 0.99
CA ILE A 168 -1.95 -6.81 2.12
C ILE A 168 -1.64 -7.65 3.35
N VAL A 169 -0.51 -7.39 3.97
CA VAL A 169 -0.09 -8.00 5.25
C VAL A 169 0.12 -6.90 6.27
N ILE A 170 -0.48 -7.04 7.45
CA ILE A 170 -0.39 -6.04 8.51
C ILE A 170 0.39 -6.64 9.67
N ASN A 171 1.40 -5.89 10.16
CA ASN A 171 2.29 -6.25 11.27
C ASN A 171 2.96 -7.62 11.11
N GLY A 172 3.16 -8.10 9.86
CA GLY A 172 3.68 -9.44 9.60
C GLY A 172 2.81 -10.60 10.10
N LYS A 173 1.57 -10.31 10.50
CA LYS A 173 0.69 -11.24 11.21
C LYS A 173 -0.65 -11.46 10.54
N TYR A 174 -1.23 -10.43 9.93
CA TYR A 174 -2.58 -10.46 9.39
C TYR A 174 -2.57 -10.31 7.87
N LYS A 175 -2.99 -11.33 7.13
CA LYS A 175 -3.34 -11.19 5.70
C LYS A 175 -4.73 -10.57 5.63
N PHE A 176 -4.79 -9.30 5.23
CA PHE A 176 -6.03 -8.55 5.16
C PHE A 176 -6.85 -8.91 3.91
N ARG A 177 -8.16 -9.04 4.08
CA ARG A 177 -9.11 -9.28 3.01
C ARG A 177 -9.89 -8.01 2.69
N ARG A 178 -9.64 -7.44 1.52
CA ARG A 178 -10.30 -6.23 1.06
C ARG A 178 -11.77 -6.49 0.71
N THR A 179 -12.62 -5.50 0.97
CA THR A 179 -14.02 -5.44 0.55
C THR A 179 -14.20 -4.37 -0.53
N GLY A 180 -15.43 -4.18 -1.05
CA GLY A 180 -15.76 -3.08 -1.96
C GLY A 180 -15.82 -1.70 -1.28
N ASP A 181 -15.87 -1.66 0.06
CA ASP A 181 -15.94 -0.42 0.83
C ASP A 181 -14.53 0.06 1.22
N VAL A 182 -14.09 1.13 0.56
CA VAL A 182 -12.74 1.68 0.75
C VAL A 182 -12.53 2.20 2.16
N GLN A 183 -13.52 2.93 2.72
CA GLN A 183 -13.37 3.51 4.06
C GLN A 183 -13.31 2.42 5.13
N ARG A 184 -14.19 1.43 5.05
CA ARG A 184 -14.14 0.27 5.94
C ARG A 184 -12.82 -0.49 5.84
N ASN A 185 -12.26 -0.63 4.64
CA ASN A 185 -10.95 -1.25 4.47
C ASN A 185 -9.86 -0.45 5.20
N ILE A 186 -9.87 0.89 5.09
CA ILE A 186 -8.91 1.76 5.77
C ILE A 186 -9.06 1.61 7.29
N ASP A 187 -10.27 1.73 7.80
CA ASP A 187 -10.55 1.65 9.25
C ASP A 187 -10.07 0.31 9.82
N ASN A 188 -10.38 -0.80 9.13
CA ASN A 188 -9.97 -2.13 9.55
C ASN A 188 -8.44 -2.33 9.47
N MET A 189 -7.78 -1.82 8.42
CA MET A 189 -6.32 -1.91 8.29
C MET A 189 -5.61 -1.12 9.37
N LEU A 190 -6.07 0.10 9.67
CA LEU A 190 -5.52 0.94 10.73
C LEU A 190 -5.78 0.33 12.11
N PHE A 191 -6.97 -0.23 12.35
CA PHE A 191 -7.25 -0.97 13.58
C PHE A 191 -6.27 -2.13 13.80
N LEU A 192 -6.04 -2.97 12.77
CA LEU A 192 -5.10 -4.09 12.85
C LEU A 192 -3.64 -3.63 12.97
N TYR A 193 -3.30 -2.48 12.43
CA TYR A 193 -1.98 -1.87 12.53
C TYR A 193 -1.68 -1.41 13.96
N ASP A 194 -2.66 -0.87 14.67
CA ASP A 194 -2.53 -0.34 16.03
C ASP A 194 -2.63 -1.44 17.12
N ASN A 195 -3.06 -2.70 16.77
CA ASN A 195 -3.25 -3.85 17.68
C ASN A 195 -2.45 -5.09 17.25
#